data_619d85ed4e477fcc3bb59ae51a5b387c
#
_entry.id   619d85ed4e477fcc3bb59ae51a5b387c
#
_cell.length_a   1.000
_cell.length_b   1.000
_cell.length_c   1.000
_cell.angle_alpha   90.00
_cell.angle_beta   90.00
_cell.angle_gamma   90.00
#
_symmetry.space_group_name_H-M   'P 1'
#
loop_
_entity.id
_entity.type
_entity.pdbx_description
1 polymer ?
#
loop_
_entity_poly.entity_id
_entity_poly.type
_entity_poly.pdbx_seq_one_letter_code
_entity_poly.pdbx_strand_id
1 'polypeptide(L)'
;MVVDWLNDSKADFQRKCKFTLCFESTLHEGFITEKLMDAFYADTIPVYYGSSTAADIFNKDAFINVADYASFDAAIERIKELDQDDEAYLAMLRQPILVDPEYPEKLEKELGAYICHIFEQPVEKAYRRSRVYSPKSCDEYLARVVDSEELTMGNLLKRIGQKLAGKMIKK
;
A
#
# COMPACT_ATOMS: atom_id res chain seq x y z
N MET A 1 24.58 8.47 -4.68
CA MET A 1 24.58 7.48 -3.59
C MET A 1 23.98 6.20 -4.15
N VAL A 2 24.68 5.08 -4.07
CA VAL A 2 24.19 3.76 -4.51
C VAL A 2 23.56 3.09 -3.30
N VAL A 3 22.30 2.67 -3.41
CA VAL A 3 21.61 1.93 -2.35
C VAL A 3 22.09 0.48 -2.43
N ASP A 4 22.60 -0.04 -1.34
CA ASP A 4 22.90 -1.46 -1.21
C ASP A 4 21.63 -2.21 -0.78
N TRP A 5 20.86 -2.64 -1.76
CA TRP A 5 19.59 -3.37 -1.57
C TRP A 5 19.73 -4.69 -0.79
N LEU A 6 20.95 -5.17 -0.61
CA LEU A 6 21.20 -6.41 0.13
C LEU A 6 21.47 -6.15 1.62
N ASN A 7 21.95 -4.97 1.97
CA ASN A 7 22.38 -4.64 3.33
C ASN A 7 21.64 -3.47 3.97
N ASP A 8 21.10 -2.52 3.17
CA ASP A 8 20.34 -1.39 3.69
C ASP A 8 18.85 -1.71 3.68
N SER A 9 18.19 -1.65 4.84
CA SER A 9 16.73 -1.63 4.88
C SER A 9 16.19 -0.34 4.26
N LYS A 10 14.93 -0.35 3.81
CA LYS A 10 14.25 0.85 3.29
C LYS A 10 14.33 2.03 4.28
N ALA A 11 14.09 1.74 5.56
CA ALA A 11 14.15 2.74 6.63
C ALA A 11 15.56 3.30 6.83
N ASP A 12 16.60 2.47 6.77
CA ASP A 12 17.99 2.92 6.91
C ASP A 12 18.42 3.82 5.74
N PHE A 13 17.90 3.55 4.55
CA PHE A 13 18.10 4.46 3.41
C PHE A 13 17.37 5.79 3.62
N GLN A 14 16.09 5.74 3.99
CA GLN A 14 15.27 6.93 4.20
C GLN A 14 15.85 7.83 5.29
N ARG A 15 16.36 7.30 6.41
CA ARG A 15 17.02 8.06 7.49
C ARG A 15 18.19 8.92 7.04
N LYS A 16 18.76 8.64 5.88
CA LYS A 16 19.85 9.45 5.29
C LYS A 16 19.32 10.68 4.53
N CYS A 17 18.01 10.84 4.43
CA CYS A 17 17.34 11.90 3.68
C CYS A 17 16.51 12.78 4.60
N LYS A 18 16.45 14.10 4.35
CA LYS A 18 15.55 15.02 5.06
C LYS A 18 14.08 14.76 4.71
N PHE A 19 13.81 14.41 3.45
CA PHE A 19 12.45 14.25 2.90
C PHE A 19 12.30 12.91 2.21
N THR A 20 11.10 12.33 2.29
CA THR A 20 10.72 11.10 1.59
C THR A 20 9.50 11.34 0.71
N LEU A 21 9.59 11.01 -0.58
CA LEU A 21 8.45 11.08 -1.50
C LEU A 21 7.50 9.91 -1.24
N CYS A 22 6.27 10.22 -0.83
CA CYS A 22 5.20 9.30 -0.48
C CYS A 22 4.04 9.45 -1.44
N PHE A 23 4.26 9.08 -2.72
CA PHE A 23 3.25 9.21 -3.77
C PHE A 23 2.49 7.91 -3.90
N GLU A 24 1.17 7.98 -3.78
CA GLU A 24 0.31 6.83 -4.00
C GLU A 24 0.14 6.53 -5.48
N SER A 25 -0.12 5.26 -5.81
CA SER A 25 -0.35 4.84 -7.20
C SER A 25 -1.70 5.30 -7.75
N THR A 26 -2.61 5.72 -6.88
CA THR A 26 -3.93 6.25 -7.21
C THR A 26 -4.34 7.31 -6.21
N LEU A 27 -5.12 8.30 -6.67
CA LEU A 27 -5.67 9.38 -5.82
C LEU A 27 -7.03 9.02 -5.24
N HIS A 28 -7.30 7.74 -5.02
CA HIS A 28 -8.58 7.30 -4.49
C HIS A 28 -8.74 7.71 -3.03
N GLU A 29 -9.92 8.19 -2.66
CA GLU A 29 -10.28 8.51 -1.29
C GLU A 29 -10.13 7.27 -0.39
N GLY A 30 -9.49 7.44 0.76
CA GLY A 30 -9.20 6.33 1.68
C GLY A 30 -8.03 5.41 1.26
N PHE A 31 -7.44 5.60 0.07
CA PHE A 31 -6.28 4.81 -0.35
C PHE A 31 -5.01 5.42 0.21
N ILE A 32 -4.67 5.01 1.42
CA ILE A 32 -3.46 5.40 2.14
C ILE A 32 -2.69 4.12 2.43
N THR A 33 -1.44 4.06 2.00
CA THR A 33 -0.61 2.87 2.16
C THR A 33 0.51 3.10 3.19
N GLU A 34 1.41 2.14 3.31
CA GLU A 34 2.53 2.16 4.22
C GLU A 34 3.49 3.34 4.03
N LYS A 35 3.43 4.05 2.90
CA LYS A 35 4.44 5.05 2.51
C LYS A 35 4.60 6.19 3.51
N LEU A 36 3.48 6.74 4.01
CA LEU A 36 3.51 7.78 5.04
C LEU A 36 4.13 7.26 6.33
N MET A 37 3.68 6.07 6.78
CA MET A 37 4.18 5.47 8.01
C MET A 37 5.66 5.11 7.91
N ASP A 38 6.12 4.59 6.78
CA ASP A 38 7.53 4.29 6.55
C ASP A 38 8.42 5.53 6.64
N ALA A 39 7.95 6.67 6.09
CA ALA A 39 8.67 7.93 6.17
C ALA A 39 8.73 8.46 7.61
N PHE A 40 7.62 8.44 8.34
CA PHE A 40 7.59 8.81 9.75
C PHE A 40 8.46 7.89 10.61
N TYR A 41 8.41 6.58 10.37
CA TYR A 41 9.26 5.61 11.07
C TYR A 41 10.76 5.84 10.81
N ALA A 42 11.09 6.36 9.65
CA ALA A 42 12.47 6.70 9.27
C ALA A 42 12.90 8.10 9.74
N ASP A 43 12.11 8.83 10.54
CA ASP A 43 12.39 10.19 10.99
C ASP A 43 12.68 11.16 9.82
N THR A 44 11.88 11.08 8.75
CA THR A 44 11.94 11.99 7.60
C THR A 44 10.63 12.74 7.44
N ILE A 45 10.64 13.91 6.83
CA ILE A 45 9.41 14.63 6.50
C ILE A 45 8.81 14.01 5.23
N PRO A 46 7.59 13.43 5.31
CA PRO A 46 6.90 12.93 4.13
C PRO A 46 6.48 14.06 3.19
N VAL A 47 6.72 13.88 1.90
CA VAL A 47 6.11 14.67 0.81
C VAL A 47 5.06 13.78 0.16
N TYR A 48 3.81 14.00 0.55
CA TYR A 48 2.70 13.11 0.22
C TYR A 48 1.88 13.61 -0.96
N TYR A 49 1.54 12.70 -1.85
CA TYR A 49 0.53 12.93 -2.90
C TYR A 49 -0.33 11.67 -3.05
N GLY A 50 -1.60 11.77 -2.66
CA GLY A 50 -2.48 10.61 -2.59
C GLY A 50 -3.91 10.97 -2.19
N SER A 51 -4.47 10.22 -1.25
CA SER A 51 -5.82 10.40 -0.75
C SER A 51 -6.05 11.76 -0.09
N SER A 52 -7.18 12.39 -0.40
CA SER A 52 -7.63 13.62 0.26
C SER A 52 -7.93 13.45 1.75
N THR A 53 -8.17 12.21 2.21
CA THR A 53 -8.46 11.91 3.63
C THR A 53 -7.22 11.66 4.47
N ALA A 54 -6.03 11.82 3.93
CA ALA A 54 -4.80 11.61 4.70
C ALA A 54 -4.71 12.55 5.93
N ALA A 55 -5.17 13.80 5.79
CA ALA A 55 -5.20 14.78 6.86
C ALA A 55 -6.25 14.50 7.97
N ASP A 56 -7.18 13.58 7.76
CA ASP A 56 -8.12 13.13 8.79
C ASP A 56 -7.44 12.21 9.82
N ILE A 57 -6.36 11.55 9.40
CA ILE A 57 -5.60 10.59 10.21
C ILE A 57 -4.28 11.18 10.67
N PHE A 58 -3.53 11.79 9.75
CA PHE A 58 -2.20 12.32 9.98
C PHE A 58 -2.24 13.82 10.18
N ASN A 59 -1.48 14.30 11.16
CA ASN A 59 -1.36 15.73 11.44
C ASN A 59 -0.74 16.45 10.24
N LYS A 60 -1.49 17.37 9.65
CA LYS A 60 -1.06 18.17 8.49
C LYS A 60 0.21 19.01 8.73
N ASP A 61 0.53 19.27 9.99
CA ASP A 61 1.74 20.02 10.34
C ASP A 61 2.99 19.11 10.43
N ALA A 62 2.83 17.79 10.29
CA ALA A 62 3.90 16.79 10.32
C ALA A 62 4.38 16.34 8.93
N PHE A 63 3.68 16.70 7.85
CA PHE A 63 4.05 16.32 6.49
C PHE A 63 3.68 17.39 5.46
N ILE A 64 4.26 17.32 4.28
CA ILE A 64 3.93 18.19 3.16
C ILE A 64 2.90 17.46 2.28
N ASN A 65 1.64 17.88 2.32
CA ASN A 65 0.63 17.37 1.40
C ASN A 65 0.67 18.20 0.11
N VAL A 66 1.11 17.60 -0.98
CA VAL A 66 1.25 18.29 -2.28
C VAL A 66 -0.09 18.84 -2.77
N ALA A 67 -1.20 18.20 -2.42
CA ALA A 67 -2.54 18.65 -2.81
C ALA A 67 -2.97 19.98 -2.16
N ASP A 68 -2.31 20.42 -1.08
CA ASP A 68 -2.60 21.68 -0.39
C ASP A 68 -1.96 22.90 -1.10
N TYR A 69 -1.14 22.65 -2.12
CA TYR A 69 -0.44 23.70 -2.88
C TYR A 69 -1.08 23.91 -4.26
N ALA A 70 -0.98 25.13 -4.77
CA ALA A 70 -1.55 25.50 -6.06
C ALA A 70 -0.91 24.76 -7.25
N SER A 71 0.32 24.24 -7.08
CA SER A 71 1.06 23.48 -8.09
C SER A 71 2.16 22.64 -7.44
N PHE A 72 2.70 21.68 -8.18
CA PHE A 72 3.89 20.94 -7.77
C PHE A 72 5.09 21.87 -7.54
N ASP A 73 5.23 22.93 -8.35
CA ASP A 73 6.32 23.91 -8.17
C ASP A 73 6.20 24.62 -6.83
N ALA A 74 4.99 24.99 -6.41
CA ALA A 74 4.76 25.62 -5.10
C ALA A 74 5.11 24.65 -3.95
N ALA A 75 4.80 23.38 -4.06
CA ALA A 75 5.21 22.38 -3.08
C ALA A 75 6.75 22.19 -3.06
N ILE A 76 7.40 22.23 -4.23
CA ILE A 76 8.88 22.17 -4.33
C ILE A 76 9.52 23.37 -3.67
N GLU A 77 8.99 24.57 -3.86
CA GLU A 77 9.52 25.77 -3.16
C GLU A 77 9.40 25.62 -1.63
N ARG A 78 8.29 25.08 -1.13
CA ARG A 78 8.14 24.79 0.30
C ARG A 78 9.19 23.78 0.81
N ILE A 79 9.49 22.75 0.04
CA ILE A 79 10.56 21.79 0.39
C ILE A 79 11.91 22.50 0.46
N LYS A 80 12.22 23.37 -0.50
CA LYS A 80 13.48 24.14 -0.51
C LYS A 80 13.59 25.09 0.67
N GLU A 81 12.48 25.76 1.05
CA GLU A 81 12.46 26.61 2.24
C GLU A 81 12.83 25.81 3.50
N LEU A 82 12.18 24.65 3.70
CA LEU A 82 12.45 23.77 4.83
C LEU A 82 13.85 23.16 4.78
N ASP A 83 14.40 22.92 3.60
CA ASP A 83 15.77 22.40 3.45
C ASP A 83 16.83 23.42 3.87
N GLN A 84 16.54 24.72 3.72
CA GLN A 84 17.42 25.82 4.08
C GLN A 84 17.22 26.35 5.52
N ASP A 85 16.12 25.98 6.16
CA ASP A 85 15.76 26.40 7.52
C ASP A 85 15.69 25.17 8.44
N ASP A 86 16.79 24.87 9.11
CA ASP A 86 16.88 23.73 10.02
C ASP A 86 15.94 23.88 11.24
N GLU A 87 15.62 25.08 11.68
CA GLU A 87 14.69 25.32 12.80
C GLU A 87 13.26 24.96 12.37
N ALA A 88 12.83 25.45 11.22
CA ALA A 88 11.52 25.12 10.65
C ALA A 88 11.40 23.65 10.30
N TYR A 89 12.46 23.04 9.74
CA TYR A 89 12.53 21.60 9.48
C TYR A 89 12.33 20.78 10.75
N LEU A 90 13.10 21.06 11.79
CA LEU A 90 13.01 20.36 13.08
C LEU A 90 11.68 20.60 13.80
N ALA A 91 11.09 21.79 13.64
CA ALA A 91 9.77 22.08 14.19
C ALA A 91 8.69 21.21 13.55
N MET A 92 8.74 21.00 12.22
CA MET A 92 7.84 20.10 11.52
C MET A 92 8.09 18.62 11.90
N LEU A 93 9.35 18.19 11.94
CA LEU A 93 9.72 16.82 12.28
C LEU A 93 9.28 16.38 13.69
N ARG A 94 9.17 17.34 14.63
CA ARG A 94 8.73 17.09 16.01
C ARG A 94 7.23 17.12 16.22
N GLN A 95 6.46 17.42 15.18
CA GLN A 95 5.00 17.41 15.29
C GLN A 95 4.46 16.03 15.61
N PRO A 96 3.38 15.91 16.38
CA PRO A 96 2.67 14.64 16.54
C PRO A 96 2.25 14.10 15.16
N ILE A 97 2.49 12.83 14.91
CA ILE A 97 2.20 12.20 13.61
C ILE A 97 0.69 12.08 13.38
N LEU A 98 -0.06 11.70 14.41
CA LEU A 98 -1.50 11.44 14.32
C LEU A 98 -2.31 12.60 14.85
N VAL A 99 -3.45 12.86 14.23
CA VAL A 99 -4.47 13.81 14.74
C VAL A 99 -5.06 13.29 16.04
N ASP A 100 -5.36 11.98 16.09
CA ASP A 100 -5.85 11.29 17.27
C ASP A 100 -4.82 10.25 17.74
N PRO A 101 -4.17 10.47 18.90
CA PRO A 101 -3.19 9.51 19.43
C PRO A 101 -3.76 8.11 19.71
N GLU A 102 -5.08 7.99 19.94
CA GLU A 102 -5.76 6.71 20.18
C GLU A 102 -6.19 6.01 18.88
N TYR A 103 -5.93 6.62 17.72
CA TYR A 103 -6.34 6.07 16.43
C TYR A 103 -5.87 4.62 16.19
N PRO A 104 -4.61 4.23 16.50
CA PRO A 104 -4.16 2.85 16.32
C PRO A 104 -4.98 1.83 17.13
N GLU A 105 -5.30 2.16 18.38
CA GLU A 105 -6.07 1.30 19.26
C GLU A 105 -7.54 1.17 18.81
N LYS A 106 -8.12 2.27 18.33
CA LYS A 106 -9.46 2.28 17.73
C LYS A 106 -9.51 1.42 16.47
N LEU A 107 -8.52 1.57 15.60
CA LEU A 107 -8.40 0.82 14.35
C LEU A 107 -8.21 -0.69 14.63
N GLU A 108 -7.35 -1.05 15.58
CA GLU A 108 -7.16 -2.45 15.98
C GLU A 108 -8.46 -3.08 16.49
N LYS A 109 -9.19 -2.35 17.33
CA LYS A 109 -10.48 -2.80 17.86
C LYS A 109 -11.53 -2.98 16.75
N GLU A 110 -11.63 -2.02 15.83
CA GLU A 110 -12.56 -2.08 14.70
C GLU A 110 -12.20 -3.23 13.75
N LEU A 111 -10.93 -3.38 13.42
CA LEU A 111 -10.43 -4.49 12.60
C LEU A 111 -10.71 -5.84 13.26
N GLY A 112 -10.45 -5.96 14.56
CA GLY A 112 -10.74 -7.17 15.33
C GLY A 112 -12.23 -7.51 15.30
N ALA A 113 -13.10 -6.53 15.52
CA ALA A 113 -14.55 -6.71 15.44
C ALA A 113 -15.01 -7.12 14.04
N TYR A 114 -14.43 -6.51 12.99
CA TYR A 114 -14.73 -6.86 11.60
C TYR A 114 -14.30 -8.30 11.26
N ILE A 115 -13.11 -8.71 11.69
CA ILE A 115 -12.62 -10.08 11.50
C ILE A 115 -13.54 -11.08 12.23
N CYS A 116 -13.88 -10.82 13.50
CA CYS A 116 -14.82 -11.65 14.24
C CYS A 116 -16.16 -11.77 13.53
N HIS A 117 -16.71 -10.64 13.05
CA HIS A 117 -17.95 -10.64 12.29
C HIS A 117 -17.90 -11.55 11.03
N ILE A 118 -16.78 -11.57 10.32
CA ILE A 118 -16.60 -12.47 9.16
C ILE A 118 -16.69 -13.95 9.58
N PHE A 119 -16.01 -14.32 10.68
CA PHE A 119 -15.96 -15.71 11.14
C PHE A 119 -17.24 -16.16 11.84
N GLU A 120 -17.99 -15.26 12.46
CA GLU A 120 -19.25 -15.55 13.14
C GLU A 120 -20.44 -15.73 12.18
N GLN A 121 -20.28 -15.30 10.93
CA GLN A 121 -21.34 -15.47 9.92
C GLN A 121 -21.57 -16.94 9.59
N PRO A 122 -22.83 -17.39 9.47
CA PRO A 122 -23.14 -18.70 8.91
C PRO A 122 -22.51 -18.83 7.52
N VAL A 123 -21.93 -20.00 7.24
CA VAL A 123 -21.23 -20.27 5.96
C VAL A 123 -22.09 -19.94 4.75
N GLU A 124 -23.40 -20.13 4.85
CA GLU A 124 -24.38 -19.83 3.80
C GLU A 124 -24.56 -18.34 3.54
N LYS A 125 -24.28 -17.50 4.56
CA LYS A 125 -24.38 -16.03 4.49
C LYS A 125 -23.02 -15.36 4.26
N ALA A 126 -21.92 -16.08 4.49
CA ALA A 126 -20.59 -15.54 4.33
C ALA A 126 -20.37 -15.14 2.86
N TYR A 127 -20.04 -13.88 2.65
CA TYR A 127 -19.81 -13.35 1.32
C TYR A 127 -18.48 -13.87 0.76
N ARG A 128 -18.54 -14.70 -0.27
CA ARG A 128 -17.36 -15.35 -0.87
C ARG A 128 -17.00 -14.84 -2.26
N ARG A 129 -17.77 -13.87 -2.80
CA ARG A 129 -17.64 -13.44 -4.20
C ARG A 129 -17.12 -12.03 -4.28
N SER A 130 -16.09 -11.81 -5.09
CA SER A 130 -15.68 -10.48 -5.47
C SER A 130 -16.69 -9.88 -6.45
N ARG A 131 -17.25 -8.72 -6.13
CA ARG A 131 -18.10 -7.95 -7.06
C ARG A 131 -17.28 -7.13 -8.07
N VAL A 132 -16.00 -6.96 -7.82
CA VAL A 132 -15.12 -6.03 -8.57
C VAL A 132 -14.49 -6.69 -9.79
N TYR A 133 -14.19 -7.97 -9.72
CA TYR A 133 -13.58 -8.70 -10.83
C TYR A 133 -14.54 -9.77 -11.33
N SER A 134 -15.14 -9.54 -12.48
CA SER A 134 -15.98 -10.43 -13.29
C SER A 134 -16.64 -11.60 -12.54
N PRO A 135 -17.97 -11.72 -12.51
CA PRO A 135 -18.69 -12.78 -11.81
C PRO A 135 -18.34 -14.19 -12.24
N LYS A 136 -17.62 -14.32 -13.35
CA LYS A 136 -17.15 -15.62 -13.87
C LYS A 136 -15.83 -16.10 -13.27
N SER A 137 -15.09 -15.26 -12.47
CA SER A 137 -13.69 -15.56 -12.31
C SER A 137 -13.30 -16.44 -11.14
N CYS A 138 -13.86 -16.23 -9.94
CA CYS A 138 -13.33 -16.95 -8.79
C CYS A 138 -14.09 -18.26 -8.53
N ASP A 139 -15.41 -18.25 -8.58
CA ASP A 139 -16.22 -19.47 -8.35
C ASP A 139 -16.10 -20.43 -9.53
N GLU A 140 -16.06 -19.93 -10.78
CA GLU A 140 -15.81 -20.76 -11.95
C GLU A 140 -14.36 -21.26 -12.02
N TYR A 141 -13.40 -20.44 -11.57
CA TYR A 141 -12.01 -20.85 -11.45
C TYR A 141 -11.85 -21.90 -10.35
N LEU A 142 -12.43 -21.67 -9.18
CA LEU A 142 -12.41 -22.62 -8.05
C LEU A 142 -13.21 -23.88 -8.40
N ALA A 143 -14.37 -23.76 -9.04
CA ALA A 143 -15.10 -24.93 -9.54
C ALA A 143 -14.27 -25.73 -10.53
N ARG A 144 -13.58 -25.08 -11.47
CA ARG A 144 -12.65 -25.76 -12.40
C ARG A 144 -11.45 -26.37 -11.72
N VAL A 145 -10.97 -25.78 -10.62
CA VAL A 145 -9.85 -26.30 -9.83
C VAL A 145 -10.30 -27.45 -8.94
N VAL A 146 -11.51 -27.37 -8.37
CA VAL A 146 -12.08 -28.38 -7.47
C VAL A 146 -12.71 -29.54 -8.25
N ASP A 147 -13.42 -29.28 -9.35
CA ASP A 147 -13.93 -30.33 -10.27
C ASP A 147 -12.83 -30.98 -11.10
N SER A 148 -11.63 -30.43 -11.08
CA SER A 148 -10.50 -31.11 -11.69
C SER A 148 -9.98 -32.23 -10.75
N GLU A 149 -10.71 -33.33 -10.61
CA GLU A 149 -10.09 -34.66 -10.38
C GLU A 149 -8.97 -34.92 -11.39
N GLU A 150 -8.75 -34.01 -12.30
CA GLU A 150 -7.76 -33.97 -13.35
C GLU A 150 -6.41 -33.38 -12.96
N LEU A 151 -6.18 -32.92 -11.74
CA LEU A 151 -4.84 -32.54 -11.26
C LEU A 151 -4.06 -33.76 -10.75
N THR A 152 -4.21 -34.89 -11.42
CA THR A 152 -3.22 -35.94 -11.27
C THR A 152 -1.92 -35.52 -11.96
N MET A 153 -0.77 -35.90 -11.39
CA MET A 153 0.56 -35.63 -11.96
C MET A 153 0.63 -36.07 -13.44
N GLY A 154 -0.11 -37.10 -13.82
CA GLY A 154 -0.21 -37.60 -15.20
C GLY A 154 -0.86 -36.62 -16.17
N ASN A 155 -1.91 -35.91 -15.75
CA ASN A 155 -2.59 -34.91 -16.58
C ASN A 155 -1.78 -33.62 -16.68
N LEU A 156 -1.05 -33.22 -15.60
CA LEU A 156 -0.11 -32.13 -15.65
C LEU A 156 1.03 -32.38 -16.66
N LEU A 157 1.64 -33.53 -16.63
CA LEU A 157 2.69 -33.95 -17.57
C LEU A 157 2.19 -34.01 -19.02
N LYS A 158 0.94 -34.46 -19.24
CA LYS A 158 0.32 -34.49 -20.56
C LYS A 158 0.09 -33.09 -21.14
N ARG A 159 -0.35 -32.13 -20.30
CA ARG A 159 -0.51 -30.68 -20.66
C ARG A 159 0.83 -30.00 -20.95
N ILE A 160 1.88 -30.31 -20.18
CA ILE A 160 3.24 -29.80 -20.41
C ILE A 160 3.75 -30.37 -21.75
N GLY A 161 3.58 -31.67 -22.01
CA GLY A 161 3.98 -32.33 -23.25
C GLY A 161 3.28 -31.73 -24.49
N GLN A 162 1.97 -31.45 -24.39
CA GLN A 162 1.22 -30.80 -25.48
C GLN A 162 1.67 -29.35 -25.74
N LYS A 163 1.98 -28.60 -24.71
CA LYS A 163 2.54 -27.22 -24.85
C LYS A 163 3.92 -27.21 -25.48
N LEU A 164 4.76 -28.20 -25.18
CA LEU A 164 6.10 -28.33 -25.76
C LEU A 164 6.01 -28.77 -27.22
N ALA A 165 5.15 -29.75 -27.54
CA ALA A 165 4.91 -30.21 -28.91
C ALA A 165 4.34 -29.08 -29.80
N GLY A 166 3.39 -28.28 -29.31
CA GLY A 166 2.82 -27.16 -30.05
C GLY A 166 3.81 -26.00 -30.30
N LYS A 167 4.91 -25.90 -29.53
CA LYS A 167 6.00 -24.96 -29.80
C LYS A 167 7.02 -25.45 -30.82
N MET A 168 7.14 -26.76 -30.99
CA MET A 168 8.05 -27.36 -31.99
C MET A 168 7.48 -27.37 -33.42
N ILE A 169 6.14 -27.29 -33.58
CA ILE A 169 5.47 -27.25 -34.89
C ILE A 169 5.40 -25.83 -35.47
N LYS A 170 5.74 -24.77 -34.68
CA LYS A 170 5.73 -23.34 -35.11
C LYS A 170 7.13 -22.80 -35.41
N LYS A 171 8.11 -23.61 -35.60
CA LYS A 171 9.42 -23.33 -36.19
C LYS A 171 9.52 -24.11 -37.50
#